data_b9f156fc3ec4fdad588534270c1b3e66
#
_entry.id   b9f156fc3ec4fdad588534270c1b3e66
#
_cell.length_a   1.000
_cell.length_b   1.000
_cell.length_c   1.000
_cell.angle_alpha   90.00
_cell.angle_beta   90.00
_cell.angle_gamma   90.00
#
_symmetry.space_group_name_H-M   'P 1'
#
loop_
_entity.id
_entity.type
_entity.pdbx_description
1 polymer ?
#
loop_
_entity_poly.entity_id
_entity_poly.type
_entity_poly.pdbx_seq_one_letter_code
_entity_poly.pdbx_strand_id
1 'polypeptide(L)'
;MGVAQTDNLREKSQAVRQKLIGRTKNCEKVASSGQKVLAQEVVQTVDLPHQIYIDSAEGPYLTDIDGNQYIDLTAGFGPNILGNKPEPVERALSSQIKKGWHFGIPGDGQAQLAELIKDSAPAVDEVMFCNSGSEATMFAFRAARAFTGKKVVALFDGSYHGIHDYALIRADMKSERSTPSSITLGAGIPDQVSQELMMMLPYRDENSFELIRKHQENLAMVVIEPVQSSNPRLDNQEFLDGLREVCTECNVLLMFDEVITGFRIEYGGCQEYYNIEPDLVTYGKAAGGGMPIGIVAGSKKVMNTFSGADDTPAIFAGGTFSGNPLTMAGGIG
;
A
#
# COMPACT_ATOMS: atom_id res chain seq x y z
N MET A 1 8.60 -34.36 6.73
CA MET A 1 10.03 -34.13 7.05
C MET A 1 10.35 -34.91 8.32
N GLY A 2 11.43 -35.74 8.34
CA GLY A 2 11.77 -36.55 9.52
C GLY A 2 12.36 -35.71 10.64
N VAL A 3 12.21 -36.17 11.90
CA VAL A 3 12.68 -35.47 13.13
C VAL A 3 14.15 -35.05 13.01
N ALA A 4 15.03 -35.88 12.45
CA ALA A 4 16.46 -35.58 12.26
C ALA A 4 16.71 -34.38 11.29
N GLN A 5 15.83 -34.12 10.35
CA GLN A 5 15.94 -33.01 9.41
C GLN A 5 15.52 -31.68 10.07
N THR A 6 14.56 -31.73 10.98
CA THR A 6 14.13 -30.59 11.79
C THR A 6 15.18 -30.18 12.83
N ASP A 7 15.87 -31.14 13.43
CA ASP A 7 16.93 -30.87 14.43
C ASP A 7 18.17 -30.23 13.79
N ASN A 8 18.59 -30.68 12.60
CA ASN A 8 19.68 -30.09 11.83
C ASN A 8 19.36 -28.64 11.40
N LEU A 9 18.10 -28.35 11.03
CA LEU A 9 17.67 -26.98 10.67
C LEU A 9 17.67 -26.06 11.90
N ARG A 10 17.25 -26.55 13.06
CA ARG A 10 17.29 -25.78 14.33
C ARG A 10 18.72 -25.44 14.74
N GLU A 11 19.64 -26.39 14.68
CA GLU A 11 21.06 -26.17 15.01
C GLU A 11 21.69 -25.13 14.05
N LYS A 12 21.43 -25.21 12.74
CA LYS A 12 21.90 -24.23 11.76
C LYS A 12 21.32 -22.84 12.02
N SER A 13 20.02 -22.76 12.33
CA SER A 13 19.37 -21.52 12.68
C SER A 13 20.01 -20.89 13.92
N GLN A 14 20.25 -21.66 14.99
CA GLN A 14 20.91 -21.17 16.19
C GLN A 14 22.33 -20.69 15.92
N ALA A 15 23.11 -21.40 15.11
CA ALA A 15 24.47 -20.97 14.75
C ALA A 15 24.48 -19.64 13.99
N VAL A 16 23.54 -19.44 13.06
CA VAL A 16 23.36 -18.15 12.35
C VAL A 16 22.97 -17.03 13.31
N ARG A 17 22.02 -17.27 14.23
CA ARG A 17 21.61 -16.30 15.25
C ARG A 17 22.78 -15.90 16.16
N GLN A 18 23.59 -16.84 16.64
CA GLN A 18 24.76 -16.55 17.45
C GLN A 18 25.83 -15.74 16.70
N LYS A 19 26.05 -16.04 15.42
CA LYS A 19 26.95 -15.27 14.57
C LYS A 19 26.46 -13.83 14.41
N LEU A 20 25.15 -13.63 14.22
CA LEU A 20 24.54 -12.30 14.11
C LEU A 20 24.76 -11.50 15.41
N ILE A 21 24.40 -12.07 16.58
CA ILE A 21 24.60 -11.43 17.89
C ILE A 21 26.06 -11.00 18.09
N GLY A 22 27.02 -11.87 17.71
CA GLY A 22 28.45 -11.56 17.84
C GLY A 22 28.91 -10.37 17.00
N ARG A 23 28.22 -10.07 15.88
CA ARG A 23 28.59 -8.99 14.94
C ARG A 23 27.82 -7.68 15.16
N THR A 24 26.71 -7.69 15.94
CA THR A 24 25.74 -6.60 16.04
C THR A 24 25.54 -6.16 17.49
N LYS A 25 26.63 -5.96 18.23
CA LYS A 25 26.61 -5.64 19.67
C LYS A 25 26.08 -4.25 19.99
N ASN A 26 26.30 -3.26 19.12
CA ASN A 26 25.74 -1.93 19.28
C ASN A 26 24.24 -1.93 18.96
N CYS A 27 23.82 -2.66 17.92
CA CYS A 27 22.40 -2.91 17.65
C CYS A 27 21.68 -3.51 18.86
N GLU A 28 22.27 -4.54 19.52
CA GLU A 28 21.70 -5.15 20.73
C GLU A 28 21.53 -4.14 21.87
N LYS A 29 22.52 -3.26 22.09
CA LYS A 29 22.42 -2.20 23.12
C LYS A 29 21.31 -1.21 22.80
N VAL A 30 21.20 -0.77 21.55
CA VAL A 30 20.15 0.16 21.13
C VAL A 30 18.77 -0.48 21.23
N ALA A 31 18.62 -1.74 20.81
CA ALA A 31 17.37 -2.50 20.96
C ALA A 31 16.94 -2.59 22.43
N SER A 32 17.87 -2.97 23.32
CA SER A 32 17.62 -3.06 24.78
C SER A 32 17.25 -1.72 25.42
N SER A 33 17.78 -0.61 24.90
CA SER A 33 17.42 0.73 25.33
C SER A 33 16.06 1.17 24.75
N GLY A 34 15.82 0.88 23.47
CA GLY A 34 14.58 1.21 22.76
C GLY A 34 13.36 0.56 23.39
N GLN A 35 13.46 -0.71 23.78
CA GLN A 35 12.37 -1.46 24.44
C GLN A 35 11.83 -0.80 25.73
N LYS A 36 12.57 0.12 26.33
CA LYS A 36 12.13 0.85 27.53
C LYS A 36 11.25 2.04 27.24
N VAL A 37 11.28 2.56 26.02
CA VAL A 37 10.61 3.81 25.63
C VAL A 37 9.74 3.68 24.38
N LEU A 38 9.92 2.65 23.57
CA LEU A 38 9.12 2.36 22.40
C LEU A 38 8.08 1.30 22.74
N ALA A 39 6.81 1.61 22.53
CA ALA A 39 5.73 0.61 22.68
C ALA A 39 5.85 -0.50 21.63
N GLN A 40 6.35 -0.16 20.43
CA GLN A 40 6.61 -1.07 19.33
C GLN A 40 7.70 -0.47 18.45
N GLU A 41 8.66 -1.30 18.03
CA GLU A 41 9.60 -0.91 17.00
C GLU A 41 8.96 -0.99 15.59
N VAL A 42 9.59 -0.36 14.60
CA VAL A 42 9.13 -0.46 13.20
C VAL A 42 9.05 -1.91 12.76
N VAL A 43 8.18 -2.14 11.81
CA VAL A 43 7.72 -3.43 11.29
C VAL A 43 8.77 -4.54 11.39
N GLN A 44 8.45 -5.56 12.19
CA GLN A 44 9.26 -6.77 12.32
C GLN A 44 8.71 -7.85 11.37
N THR A 45 9.40 -8.10 10.29
CA THR A 45 9.03 -9.16 9.33
C THR A 45 9.83 -10.44 9.50
N VAL A 46 10.91 -10.39 10.27
CA VAL A 46 11.83 -11.51 10.48
C VAL A 46 12.09 -11.68 11.98
N ASP A 47 12.02 -12.92 12.46
CA ASP A 47 12.38 -13.28 13.85
C ASP A 47 13.92 -13.21 14.03
N LEU A 48 14.41 -12.04 14.40
CA LEU A 48 15.81 -11.76 14.72
C LEU A 48 16.05 -11.83 16.23
N PRO A 49 17.29 -12.11 16.69
CA PRO A 49 17.65 -12.04 18.11
C PRO A 49 17.40 -10.66 18.73
N HIS A 50 17.64 -9.61 17.98
CA HIS A 50 17.34 -8.20 18.23
C HIS A 50 17.26 -7.47 16.89
N GLN A 51 16.71 -6.26 16.89
CA GLN A 51 16.64 -5.44 15.69
C GLN A 51 18.03 -5.02 15.21
N ILE A 52 18.19 -4.93 13.88
CA ILE A 52 19.36 -4.34 13.24
C ILE A 52 19.07 -2.87 13.00
N TYR A 53 19.93 -1.99 13.49
CA TYR A 53 19.81 -0.55 13.33
C TYR A 53 20.73 -0.08 12.22
N ILE A 54 20.15 0.51 11.18
CA ILE A 54 20.88 0.97 9.99
C ILE A 54 21.38 2.38 10.23
N ASP A 55 22.66 2.62 9.93
CA ASP A 55 23.33 3.91 9.96
C ASP A 55 23.23 4.63 8.62
N SER A 56 23.50 3.90 7.54
CA SER A 56 23.50 4.47 6.20
C SER A 56 23.08 3.46 5.14
N ALA A 57 22.66 3.99 3.97
CA ALA A 57 22.23 3.17 2.84
C ALA A 57 22.65 3.83 1.52
N GLU A 58 23.12 3.03 0.56
CA GLU A 58 23.50 3.49 -0.78
C GLU A 58 23.34 2.37 -1.81
N GLY A 59 22.67 2.67 -2.92
CA GLY A 59 22.38 1.69 -3.96
C GLY A 59 21.72 0.44 -3.38
N PRO A 60 22.25 -0.77 -3.60
CA PRO A 60 21.67 -2.02 -3.09
C PRO A 60 22.12 -2.38 -1.66
N TYR A 61 22.82 -1.49 -0.95
CA TYR A 61 23.45 -1.80 0.32
C TYR A 61 22.89 -1.00 1.48
N LEU A 62 22.75 -1.69 2.65
CA LEU A 62 22.50 -1.10 3.96
C LEU A 62 23.73 -1.33 4.84
N THR A 63 24.14 -0.33 5.61
CA THR A 63 25.22 -0.45 6.59
C THR A 63 24.67 -0.21 7.98
N ASP A 64 24.86 -1.15 8.91
CA ASP A 64 24.38 -1.01 10.28
C ASP A 64 25.35 -0.18 11.16
N ILE A 65 24.89 0.17 12.37
CA ILE A 65 25.68 0.93 13.36
C ILE A 65 26.89 0.17 13.91
N ASP A 66 27.02 -1.12 13.60
CA ASP A 66 28.20 -1.95 13.91
C ASP A 66 29.17 -2.02 12.70
N GLY A 67 28.86 -1.38 11.57
CA GLY A 67 29.65 -1.34 10.34
C GLY A 67 29.48 -2.58 9.45
N ASN A 68 28.50 -3.43 9.70
CA ASN A 68 28.22 -4.56 8.81
C ASN A 68 27.39 -4.10 7.60
N GLN A 69 27.77 -4.58 6.42
CA GLN A 69 27.04 -4.30 5.19
C GLN A 69 26.11 -5.46 4.83
N TYR A 70 24.90 -5.12 4.36
CA TYR A 70 23.84 -6.06 3.93
C TYR A 70 23.36 -5.68 2.53
N ILE A 71 22.94 -6.68 1.74
CA ILE A 71 22.22 -6.44 0.51
C ILE A 71 20.75 -6.19 0.87
N ASP A 72 20.21 -5.06 0.43
CA ASP A 72 18.82 -4.68 0.65
C ASP A 72 17.89 -5.41 -0.34
N LEU A 73 17.38 -6.56 0.07
CA LEU A 73 16.38 -7.31 -0.69
C LEU A 73 14.95 -6.86 -0.42
N THR A 74 14.75 -5.97 0.57
CA THR A 74 13.42 -5.46 0.91
C THR A 74 13.07 -4.18 0.17
N ALA A 75 14.07 -3.46 -0.32
CA ALA A 75 13.94 -2.16 -0.97
C ALA A 75 13.04 -1.20 -0.15
N GLY A 76 13.23 -1.19 1.20
CA GLY A 76 12.45 -0.39 2.13
C GLY A 76 10.95 -0.75 2.17
N PHE A 77 10.57 -1.99 1.91
CA PHE A 77 9.19 -2.45 1.66
C PHE A 77 8.55 -1.85 0.40
N GLY A 78 9.36 -1.60 -0.62
CA GLY A 78 8.92 -1.26 -1.96
C GLY A 78 9.20 0.16 -2.47
N PRO A 79 9.39 1.20 -1.63
CA PRO A 79 9.65 2.55 -2.15
C PRO A 79 10.97 2.68 -2.90
N ASN A 80 12.01 1.94 -2.52
CA ASN A 80 13.36 2.11 -3.06
C ASN A 80 13.56 1.33 -4.37
N ILE A 81 12.69 1.53 -5.35
CA ILE A 81 12.75 0.86 -6.64
C ILE A 81 14.04 1.17 -7.42
N LEU A 82 14.61 2.36 -7.23
CA LEU A 82 15.87 2.81 -7.83
C LEU A 82 17.09 2.51 -6.93
N GLY A 83 16.90 1.73 -5.86
CA GLY A 83 17.88 1.54 -4.80
C GLY A 83 17.83 2.65 -3.75
N ASN A 84 18.71 2.54 -2.77
CA ASN A 84 18.84 3.56 -1.72
C ASN A 84 19.58 4.79 -2.25
N LYS A 85 19.07 5.97 -1.90
CA LYS A 85 19.71 7.27 -2.21
C LYS A 85 20.01 7.47 -3.72
N PRO A 86 19.02 7.29 -4.64
CA PRO A 86 19.26 7.53 -6.04
C PRO A 86 19.57 9.02 -6.30
N GLU A 87 20.58 9.29 -7.12
CA GLU A 87 21.14 10.65 -7.34
C GLU A 87 20.09 11.68 -7.81
N PRO A 88 19.15 11.37 -8.71
CA PRO A 88 18.13 12.35 -9.10
C PRO A 88 17.25 12.79 -7.93
N VAL A 89 16.82 11.85 -7.10
CA VAL A 89 15.99 12.13 -5.91
C VAL A 89 16.80 12.91 -4.86
N GLU A 90 18.03 12.50 -4.57
CA GLU A 90 18.92 13.22 -3.63
C GLU A 90 19.09 14.69 -4.05
N ARG A 91 19.32 14.94 -5.33
CA ARG A 91 19.47 16.29 -5.88
C ARG A 91 18.19 17.12 -5.73
N ALA A 92 17.02 16.53 -6.05
CA ALA A 92 15.72 17.20 -5.92
C ALA A 92 15.42 17.55 -4.45
N LEU A 93 15.60 16.59 -3.53
CA LEU A 93 15.43 16.80 -2.09
C LEU A 93 16.39 17.88 -1.56
N SER A 94 17.68 17.81 -1.91
CA SER A 94 18.68 18.80 -1.49
C SER A 94 18.37 20.21 -1.97
N SER A 95 17.81 20.34 -3.18
CA SER A 95 17.34 21.63 -3.71
C SER A 95 16.13 22.14 -2.93
N GLN A 96 15.16 21.27 -2.64
CA GLN A 96 13.92 21.64 -1.94
C GLN A 96 14.18 22.01 -0.48
N ILE A 97 15.08 21.31 0.21
CA ILE A 97 15.47 21.64 1.61
C ILE A 97 15.94 23.09 1.74
N LYS A 98 16.65 23.62 0.76
CA LYS A 98 17.11 25.02 0.75
C LYS A 98 15.98 26.04 0.60
N LYS A 99 14.81 25.62 0.05
CA LYS A 99 13.62 26.46 -0.13
C LYS A 99 12.61 26.32 1.03
N GLY A 100 12.74 25.27 1.84
CA GLY A 100 11.82 24.87 2.89
C GLY A 100 11.11 23.55 2.56
N TRP A 101 10.62 22.85 3.59
CA TRP A 101 10.06 21.50 3.48
C TRP A 101 8.57 21.39 3.83
N HIS A 102 8.00 22.44 4.46
CA HIS A 102 6.59 22.49 4.79
C HIS A 102 6.10 23.94 4.84
N PHE A 103 5.07 24.26 4.04
CA PHE A 103 4.58 25.63 3.90
C PHE A 103 3.20 25.84 4.56
N GLY A 104 2.41 24.79 4.77
CA GLY A 104 1.01 24.90 5.23
C GLY A 104 0.05 25.44 4.18
N ILE A 105 0.54 25.78 2.98
CA ILE A 105 -0.21 26.20 1.81
C ILE A 105 0.37 25.48 0.56
N PRO A 106 -0.39 25.37 -0.56
CA PRO A 106 0.09 24.68 -1.74
C PRO A 106 1.38 25.26 -2.32
N GLY A 107 2.22 24.38 -2.85
CA GLY A 107 3.36 24.69 -3.69
C GLY A 107 3.15 24.15 -5.11
N ASP A 108 3.93 24.61 -6.07
CA ASP A 108 3.86 24.22 -7.50
C ASP A 108 4.18 22.73 -7.74
N GLY A 109 4.98 22.11 -6.87
CA GLY A 109 5.32 20.69 -6.96
C GLY A 109 4.11 19.76 -6.91
N GLN A 110 2.99 20.17 -6.28
CA GLN A 110 1.77 19.35 -6.28
C GLN A 110 1.20 19.21 -7.68
N ALA A 111 1.07 20.32 -8.42
CA ALA A 111 0.57 20.30 -9.79
C ALA A 111 1.53 19.51 -10.71
N GLN A 112 2.84 19.72 -10.58
CA GLN A 112 3.85 19.03 -11.40
C GLN A 112 3.81 17.51 -11.19
N LEU A 113 3.77 17.04 -9.94
CA LEU A 113 3.69 15.59 -9.67
C LEU A 113 2.33 15.02 -10.12
N ALA A 114 1.23 15.75 -9.94
CA ALA A 114 -0.09 15.31 -10.41
C ALA A 114 -0.15 15.17 -11.94
N GLU A 115 0.47 16.09 -12.70
CA GLU A 115 0.58 16.00 -14.15
C GLU A 115 1.40 14.76 -14.58
N LEU A 116 2.55 14.50 -13.94
CA LEU A 116 3.36 13.32 -14.23
C LEU A 116 2.57 12.01 -13.97
N ILE A 117 1.80 11.95 -12.89
CA ILE A 117 0.98 10.77 -12.58
C ILE A 117 -0.14 10.61 -13.60
N LYS A 118 -0.82 11.70 -13.95
CA LYS A 118 -1.88 11.68 -14.97
C LYS A 118 -1.33 11.24 -16.33
N ASP A 119 -0.18 11.75 -16.74
CA ASP A 119 0.43 11.40 -18.02
C ASP A 119 0.89 9.94 -18.10
N SER A 120 1.18 9.32 -16.93
CA SER A 120 1.60 7.92 -16.87
C SER A 120 0.45 6.93 -16.90
N ALA A 121 -0.74 7.31 -16.46
CA ALA A 121 -1.78 6.35 -16.08
C ALA A 121 -3.11 6.61 -16.80
N PRO A 122 -3.61 5.65 -17.64
CA PRO A 122 -4.78 5.84 -18.50
C PRO A 122 -6.07 6.23 -17.76
N ALA A 123 -6.29 5.68 -16.56
CA ALA A 123 -7.51 5.89 -15.78
C ALA A 123 -7.48 7.15 -14.88
N VAL A 124 -6.43 7.98 -14.97
CA VAL A 124 -6.24 9.11 -14.07
C VAL A 124 -6.59 10.45 -14.73
N ASP A 125 -7.70 11.05 -14.30
CA ASP A 125 -8.06 12.43 -14.62
C ASP A 125 -7.58 13.41 -13.55
N GLU A 126 -7.75 13.07 -12.28
CA GLU A 126 -7.44 13.92 -11.13
C GLU A 126 -6.71 13.15 -10.02
N VAL A 127 -5.96 13.89 -9.20
CA VAL A 127 -5.08 13.36 -8.15
C VAL A 127 -5.32 14.09 -6.83
N MET A 128 -5.35 13.35 -5.73
CA MET A 128 -5.37 13.88 -4.36
C MET A 128 -4.21 13.27 -3.55
N PHE A 129 -3.38 14.11 -2.96
CA PHE A 129 -2.23 13.69 -2.16
C PHE A 129 -2.57 13.52 -0.68
N CYS A 130 -1.98 12.51 -0.05
CA CYS A 130 -1.95 12.29 1.39
C CYS A 130 -0.57 11.72 1.81
N ASN A 131 -0.43 11.20 3.04
CA ASN A 131 0.91 10.91 3.56
C ASN A 131 1.26 9.43 3.61
N SER A 132 0.30 8.55 3.34
CA SER A 132 0.51 7.10 3.36
C SER A 132 -0.49 6.37 2.46
N GLY A 133 -0.12 5.16 2.02
CA GLY A 133 -1.05 4.28 1.31
C GLY A 133 -2.30 3.95 2.14
N SER A 134 -2.17 3.86 3.47
CA SER A 134 -3.32 3.64 4.37
C SER A 134 -4.30 4.82 4.38
N GLU A 135 -3.81 6.07 4.35
CA GLU A 135 -4.68 7.24 4.18
C GLU A 135 -5.33 7.23 2.80
N ALA A 136 -4.58 6.89 1.75
CA ALA A 136 -5.09 6.83 0.39
C ALA A 136 -6.25 5.84 0.27
N THR A 137 -6.08 4.61 0.72
CA THR A 137 -7.15 3.60 0.71
C THR A 137 -8.34 4.00 1.58
N MET A 138 -8.10 4.59 2.75
CA MET A 138 -9.16 5.12 3.62
C MET A 138 -9.99 6.21 2.92
N PHE A 139 -9.34 7.16 2.25
CA PHE A 139 -10.02 8.21 1.51
C PHE A 139 -10.75 7.68 0.28
N ALA A 140 -10.16 6.73 -0.45
CA ALA A 140 -10.82 6.06 -1.58
C ALA A 140 -12.09 5.32 -1.16
N PHE A 141 -12.08 4.60 -0.02
CA PHE A 141 -13.29 3.95 0.50
C PHE A 141 -14.36 4.94 0.89
N ARG A 142 -13.98 6.07 1.48
CA ARG A 142 -14.90 7.17 1.81
C ARG A 142 -15.49 7.80 0.56
N ALA A 143 -14.67 8.07 -0.45
CA ALA A 143 -15.11 8.61 -1.73
C ALA A 143 -16.09 7.68 -2.44
N ALA A 144 -15.79 6.38 -2.51
CA ALA A 144 -16.66 5.39 -3.12
C ALA A 144 -18.04 5.33 -2.45
N ARG A 145 -18.08 5.34 -1.11
CA ARG A 145 -19.35 5.37 -0.35
C ARG A 145 -20.14 6.65 -0.59
N ALA A 146 -19.47 7.80 -0.59
CA ALA A 146 -20.10 9.10 -0.84
C ALA A 146 -20.67 9.20 -2.26
N PHE A 147 -19.90 8.75 -3.25
CA PHE A 147 -20.27 8.78 -4.66
C PHE A 147 -21.45 7.85 -4.98
N THR A 148 -21.44 6.62 -4.48
CA THR A 148 -22.43 5.60 -4.79
C THR A 148 -23.65 5.62 -3.87
N GLY A 149 -23.55 6.21 -2.67
CA GLY A 149 -24.54 6.08 -1.60
C GLY A 149 -24.60 4.69 -0.95
N LYS A 150 -23.79 3.74 -1.43
CA LYS A 150 -23.72 2.35 -0.93
C LYS A 150 -22.71 2.23 0.21
N LYS A 151 -22.80 1.16 1.03
CA LYS A 151 -22.03 1.08 2.29
C LYS A 151 -20.86 0.10 2.24
N VAL A 152 -21.01 -1.01 1.55
CA VAL A 152 -20.06 -2.13 1.59
C VAL A 152 -18.91 -1.90 0.63
N VAL A 153 -17.69 -2.21 1.08
CA VAL A 153 -16.49 -2.30 0.22
C VAL A 153 -16.00 -3.75 0.28
N ALA A 154 -15.72 -4.33 -0.87
CA ALA A 154 -15.19 -5.70 -0.97
C ALA A 154 -13.68 -5.69 -1.18
N LEU A 155 -12.98 -6.55 -0.44
CA LEU A 155 -11.55 -6.82 -0.54
C LEU A 155 -11.33 -8.28 -0.92
N PHE A 156 -10.19 -8.59 -1.51
CA PHE A 156 -9.81 -9.97 -1.81
C PHE A 156 -8.98 -10.59 -0.69
N ASP A 157 -9.23 -11.86 -0.41
CA ASP A 157 -8.45 -12.61 0.59
C ASP A 157 -6.97 -12.64 0.22
N GLY A 158 -6.12 -12.44 1.22
CA GLY A 158 -4.66 -12.35 1.06
C GLY A 158 -4.12 -11.00 0.63
N SER A 159 -4.97 -10.00 0.37
CA SER A 159 -4.56 -8.63 0.04
C SER A 159 -4.22 -7.80 1.27
N TYR A 160 -3.44 -6.73 1.07
CA TYR A 160 -3.10 -5.75 2.09
C TYR A 160 -3.39 -4.32 1.59
N HIS A 161 -4.27 -3.61 2.30
CA HIS A 161 -4.74 -2.27 1.91
C HIS A 161 -4.49 -1.20 2.99
N GLY A 162 -3.55 -1.42 3.89
CA GLY A 162 -3.19 -0.47 4.94
C GLY A 162 -3.66 -0.89 6.33
N ILE A 163 -3.59 0.06 7.29
CA ILE A 163 -3.77 -0.20 8.73
C ILE A 163 -5.00 0.49 9.34
N HIS A 164 -5.87 1.08 8.53
CA HIS A 164 -7.15 1.61 9.04
C HIS A 164 -8.17 0.48 9.23
N ASP A 165 -9.17 0.69 10.07
CA ASP A 165 -10.12 -0.35 10.51
C ASP A 165 -10.82 -1.11 9.37
N TYR A 166 -11.14 -0.41 8.28
CA TYR A 166 -11.78 -1.03 7.11
C TYR A 166 -10.83 -1.90 6.26
N ALA A 167 -9.52 -1.73 6.39
CA ALA A 167 -8.53 -2.53 5.66
C ALA A 167 -8.01 -3.73 6.48
N LEU A 168 -8.13 -3.67 7.82
CA LEU A 168 -7.71 -4.74 8.72
C LEU A 168 -8.78 -5.84 8.84
N ILE A 169 -9.16 -6.39 7.68
CA ILE A 169 -10.16 -7.44 7.53
C ILE A 169 -9.52 -8.61 6.77
N ARG A 170 -9.93 -9.81 7.13
CA ARG A 170 -9.51 -11.04 6.45
C ARG A 170 -10.65 -12.03 6.33
N ALA A 171 -10.47 -13.04 5.49
CA ALA A 171 -11.37 -14.18 5.46
C ALA A 171 -11.28 -15.00 6.76
N ASP A 172 -12.42 -15.46 7.26
CA ASP A 172 -12.43 -16.45 8.34
C ASP A 172 -12.02 -17.82 7.74
N MET A 173 -10.92 -18.36 8.24
CA MET A 173 -10.41 -19.68 7.81
C MET A 173 -11.40 -20.84 8.07
N LYS A 174 -12.45 -20.61 8.87
CA LYS A 174 -13.52 -21.59 9.13
C LYS A 174 -14.66 -21.52 8.11
N SER A 175 -14.74 -20.45 7.32
CA SER A 175 -15.73 -20.31 6.26
C SER A 175 -15.34 -21.10 5.01
N GLU A 176 -16.32 -21.33 4.12
CA GLU A 176 -16.02 -21.89 2.80
C GLU A 176 -15.18 -20.92 1.97
N ARG A 177 -14.14 -21.43 1.30
CA ARG A 177 -13.22 -20.60 0.51
C ARG A 177 -13.94 -19.86 -0.62
N SER A 178 -14.93 -20.47 -1.23
CA SER A 178 -15.74 -19.86 -2.31
C SER A 178 -16.67 -18.73 -1.85
N THR A 179 -17.02 -18.71 -0.55
CA THR A 179 -17.91 -17.72 0.06
C THR A 179 -17.37 -17.30 1.43
N PRO A 180 -16.20 -16.63 1.48
CA PRO A 180 -15.54 -16.32 2.73
C PRO A 180 -16.35 -15.33 3.56
N SER A 181 -16.52 -15.61 4.85
CA SER A 181 -17.01 -14.61 5.80
C SER A 181 -15.87 -13.69 6.23
N SER A 182 -16.20 -12.45 6.56
CA SER A 182 -15.23 -11.43 6.96
C SER A 182 -15.07 -11.39 8.47
N ILE A 183 -13.83 -11.35 8.94
CA ILE A 183 -13.48 -11.10 10.35
C ILE A 183 -12.42 -10.01 10.46
N THR A 184 -12.38 -9.34 11.61
CA THR A 184 -11.37 -8.31 11.90
C THR A 184 -9.99 -8.94 12.16
N LEU A 185 -8.94 -8.26 11.73
CA LEU A 185 -7.54 -8.63 11.97
C LEU A 185 -6.99 -7.83 13.17
N GLY A 186 -7.03 -8.45 14.34
CA GLY A 186 -6.54 -7.85 15.58
C GLY A 186 -7.64 -7.27 16.47
N ALA A 187 -7.24 -6.86 17.67
CA ALA A 187 -8.13 -6.30 18.67
C ALA A 187 -8.38 -4.80 18.43
N GLY A 188 -9.52 -4.31 18.93
CA GLY A 188 -9.86 -2.88 18.93
C GLY A 188 -10.68 -2.41 17.74
N ILE A 189 -10.92 -3.26 16.75
CA ILE A 189 -11.79 -2.96 15.61
C ILE A 189 -13.19 -3.48 15.93
N PRO A 190 -14.23 -2.63 15.83
CA PRO A 190 -15.62 -3.08 16.07
C PRO A 190 -16.06 -4.16 15.08
N ASP A 191 -16.74 -5.20 15.54
CA ASP A 191 -17.19 -6.31 14.70
C ASP A 191 -18.10 -5.88 13.55
N GLN A 192 -18.88 -4.79 13.73
CA GLN A 192 -19.73 -4.21 12.68
C GLN A 192 -18.93 -3.84 11.42
N VAL A 193 -17.64 -3.51 11.56
CA VAL A 193 -16.80 -3.20 10.39
C VAL A 193 -16.72 -4.41 9.46
N SER A 194 -16.40 -5.60 10.00
CA SER A 194 -16.30 -6.82 9.20
C SER A 194 -17.66 -7.41 8.80
N GLN A 195 -18.70 -7.20 9.61
CA GLN A 195 -19.99 -7.84 9.39
C GLN A 195 -20.94 -7.05 8.48
N GLU A 196 -20.85 -5.70 8.50
CA GLU A 196 -21.83 -4.84 7.82
C GLU A 196 -21.22 -3.94 6.75
N LEU A 197 -19.92 -3.61 6.85
CA LEU A 197 -19.30 -2.57 6.03
C LEU A 197 -18.23 -3.10 5.09
N MET A 198 -17.72 -4.31 5.35
CA MET A 198 -16.66 -4.92 4.55
C MET A 198 -17.06 -6.33 4.13
N MET A 199 -16.60 -6.75 2.98
CA MET A 199 -16.85 -8.07 2.40
C MET A 199 -15.54 -8.66 1.89
N MET A 200 -15.34 -9.96 2.14
CA MET A 200 -14.20 -10.68 1.55
C MET A 200 -14.63 -11.45 0.31
N LEU A 201 -13.79 -11.39 -0.71
CA LEU A 201 -13.92 -12.13 -1.96
C LEU A 201 -12.76 -13.12 -2.11
N PRO A 202 -13.00 -14.31 -2.66
CA PRO A 202 -11.93 -15.25 -2.97
C PRO A 202 -11.11 -14.72 -4.16
N TYR A 203 -9.78 -14.65 -4.00
CA TYR A 203 -8.88 -14.14 -5.05
C TYR A 203 -8.71 -15.17 -6.18
N ARG A 204 -8.81 -14.72 -7.45
CA ARG A 204 -8.72 -15.57 -8.65
C ARG A 204 -9.73 -16.72 -8.68
N ASP A 205 -10.94 -16.46 -8.22
CA ASP A 205 -12.02 -17.42 -8.18
C ASP A 205 -13.29 -16.77 -8.76
N GLU A 206 -13.90 -17.38 -9.75
CA GLU A 206 -15.09 -16.87 -10.44
C GLU A 206 -16.30 -16.70 -9.50
N ASN A 207 -16.34 -17.40 -8.37
CA ASN A 207 -17.35 -17.15 -7.34
C ASN A 207 -17.34 -15.68 -6.86
N SER A 208 -16.24 -14.96 -7.01
CA SER A 208 -16.18 -13.51 -6.72
C SER A 208 -17.18 -12.73 -7.58
N PHE A 209 -17.33 -13.10 -8.86
CA PHE A 209 -18.24 -12.42 -9.79
C PHE A 209 -19.71 -12.65 -9.38
N GLU A 210 -20.06 -13.87 -8.96
CA GLU A 210 -21.39 -14.18 -8.46
C GLU A 210 -21.70 -13.45 -7.15
N LEU A 211 -20.72 -13.35 -6.25
CA LEU A 211 -20.85 -12.59 -5.01
C LEU A 211 -21.04 -11.09 -5.28
N ILE A 212 -20.33 -10.51 -6.25
CA ILE A 212 -20.51 -9.11 -6.65
C ILE A 212 -21.92 -8.87 -7.17
N ARG A 213 -22.43 -9.72 -8.10
CA ARG A 213 -23.80 -9.65 -8.61
C ARG A 213 -24.84 -9.75 -7.49
N LYS A 214 -24.66 -10.70 -6.58
CA LYS A 214 -25.56 -10.93 -5.46
C LYS A 214 -25.68 -9.73 -4.52
N HIS A 215 -24.58 -9.00 -4.31
CA HIS A 215 -24.50 -7.91 -3.33
C HIS A 215 -24.49 -6.51 -3.96
N GLN A 216 -24.66 -6.38 -5.27
CA GLN A 216 -24.51 -5.15 -6.04
C GLN A 216 -25.28 -3.95 -5.47
N GLU A 217 -26.46 -4.15 -4.91
CA GLU A 217 -27.31 -3.08 -4.37
C GLU A 217 -26.69 -2.34 -3.18
N ASN A 218 -25.82 -2.99 -2.43
CA ASN A 218 -25.17 -2.40 -1.25
C ASN A 218 -23.64 -2.26 -1.41
N LEU A 219 -23.08 -2.81 -2.49
CA LEU A 219 -21.66 -2.83 -2.76
C LEU A 219 -21.22 -1.55 -3.47
N ALA A 220 -20.47 -0.70 -2.76
CA ALA A 220 -19.96 0.56 -3.28
C ALA A 220 -18.78 0.34 -4.23
N MET A 221 -17.85 -0.53 -3.85
CA MET A 221 -16.59 -0.71 -4.55
C MET A 221 -15.99 -2.09 -4.29
N VAL A 222 -15.29 -2.62 -5.28
CA VAL A 222 -14.37 -3.74 -5.17
C VAL A 222 -12.94 -3.21 -5.25
N VAL A 223 -12.08 -3.64 -4.32
CA VAL A 223 -10.67 -3.23 -4.24
C VAL A 223 -9.79 -4.45 -4.47
N ILE A 224 -8.82 -4.30 -5.34
CA ILE A 224 -7.87 -5.37 -5.66
C ILE A 224 -6.43 -4.83 -5.75
N GLU A 225 -5.47 -5.57 -5.19
CA GLU A 225 -4.09 -5.52 -5.67
C GLU A 225 -4.02 -6.34 -6.96
N PRO A 226 -3.83 -5.74 -8.15
CA PRO A 226 -3.84 -6.50 -9.41
C PRO A 226 -2.75 -7.58 -9.44
N VAL A 227 -1.65 -7.35 -8.73
CA VAL A 227 -0.62 -8.32 -8.37
C VAL A 227 -0.48 -8.29 -6.86
N GLN A 228 -0.98 -9.33 -6.19
CA GLN A 228 -0.96 -9.38 -4.72
C GLN A 228 0.46 -9.39 -4.16
N SER A 229 0.72 -8.55 -3.18
CA SER A 229 1.99 -8.47 -2.47
C SER A 229 2.37 -9.76 -1.72
N SER A 230 1.37 -10.50 -1.24
CA SER A 230 1.55 -11.78 -0.54
C SER A 230 1.86 -12.95 -1.47
N ASN A 231 1.43 -12.88 -2.73
CA ASN A 231 1.61 -13.92 -3.74
C ASN A 231 1.72 -13.28 -5.14
N PRO A 232 2.86 -12.66 -5.47
CA PRO A 232 3.02 -11.89 -6.71
C PRO A 232 3.00 -12.80 -7.95
N ARG A 233 1.98 -12.62 -8.79
CA ARG A 233 1.78 -13.32 -10.05
C ARG A 233 1.31 -12.37 -11.13
N LEU A 234 1.83 -12.51 -12.35
CA LEU A 234 1.45 -11.67 -13.50
C LEU A 234 0.39 -12.31 -14.40
N ASP A 235 0.06 -13.58 -14.20
CA ASP A 235 -0.92 -14.34 -14.98
C ASP A 235 -2.37 -14.09 -14.49
N ASN A 236 -2.76 -12.82 -14.38
CA ASN A 236 -4.05 -12.40 -13.81
C ASN A 236 -5.01 -11.79 -14.85
N GLN A 237 -4.63 -11.69 -16.13
CA GLN A 237 -5.38 -10.97 -17.16
C GLN A 237 -6.86 -11.39 -17.21
N GLU A 238 -7.12 -12.68 -17.42
CA GLU A 238 -8.48 -13.20 -17.59
C GLU A 238 -9.38 -12.90 -16.38
N PHE A 239 -8.83 -13.04 -15.16
CA PHE A 239 -9.58 -12.72 -13.95
C PHE A 239 -9.86 -11.22 -13.80
N LEU A 240 -8.90 -10.37 -14.14
CA LEU A 240 -9.05 -8.91 -14.04
C LEU A 240 -10.01 -8.37 -15.12
N ASP A 241 -10.00 -8.95 -16.33
CA ASP A 241 -10.97 -8.63 -17.39
C ASP A 241 -12.39 -8.95 -16.92
N GLY A 242 -12.64 -10.16 -16.42
CA GLY A 242 -13.94 -10.55 -15.88
C GLY A 242 -14.36 -9.70 -14.67
N LEU A 243 -13.41 -9.31 -13.82
CA LEU A 243 -13.67 -8.42 -12.69
C LEU A 243 -14.12 -7.03 -13.16
N ARG A 244 -13.45 -6.45 -14.18
CA ARG A 244 -13.86 -5.16 -14.75
C ARG A 244 -15.25 -5.25 -15.37
N GLU A 245 -15.51 -6.31 -16.13
CA GLU A 245 -16.83 -6.55 -16.75
C GLU A 245 -17.96 -6.62 -15.71
N VAL A 246 -17.82 -7.46 -14.68
CA VAL A 246 -18.86 -7.62 -13.65
C VAL A 246 -19.05 -6.34 -12.82
N CYS A 247 -18.00 -5.62 -12.50
CA CYS A 247 -18.12 -4.34 -11.81
C CYS A 247 -18.89 -3.31 -12.66
N THR A 248 -18.67 -3.28 -13.97
CA THR A 248 -19.39 -2.41 -14.90
C THR A 248 -20.87 -2.82 -15.00
N GLU A 249 -21.14 -4.12 -15.20
CA GLU A 249 -22.50 -4.68 -15.25
C GLU A 249 -23.31 -4.32 -13.99
N CYS A 250 -22.71 -4.43 -12.83
CA CYS A 250 -23.35 -4.22 -11.53
C CYS A 250 -23.36 -2.76 -11.04
N ASN A 251 -22.80 -1.82 -11.81
CA ASN A 251 -22.60 -0.43 -11.36
C ASN A 251 -21.91 -0.36 -9.99
N VAL A 252 -20.82 -1.11 -9.84
CA VAL A 252 -19.94 -1.15 -8.68
C VAL A 252 -18.59 -0.57 -9.10
N LEU A 253 -18.01 0.32 -8.30
CA LEU A 253 -16.69 0.87 -8.60
C LEU A 253 -15.60 -0.21 -8.50
N LEU A 254 -14.64 -0.19 -9.41
CA LEU A 254 -13.43 -0.99 -9.33
C LEU A 254 -12.27 -0.09 -8.93
N MET A 255 -11.54 -0.46 -7.89
CA MET A 255 -10.32 0.22 -7.47
C MET A 255 -9.12 -0.71 -7.59
N PHE A 256 -8.08 -0.24 -8.26
CA PHE A 256 -6.76 -0.86 -8.20
C PHE A 256 -5.95 -0.25 -7.07
N ASP A 257 -5.53 -1.08 -6.12
CA ASP A 257 -4.53 -0.68 -5.14
C ASP A 257 -3.13 -0.91 -5.72
N GLU A 258 -2.57 0.16 -6.25
CA GLU A 258 -1.24 0.20 -6.86
C GLU A 258 -0.19 0.85 -5.94
N VAL A 259 -0.39 0.81 -4.64
CA VAL A 259 0.59 1.30 -3.67
C VAL A 259 1.94 0.59 -3.81
N ILE A 260 1.94 -0.69 -4.23
CA ILE A 260 3.17 -1.44 -4.53
C ILE A 260 3.47 -1.49 -6.03
N THR A 261 2.46 -1.73 -6.86
CA THR A 261 2.63 -2.04 -8.28
C THR A 261 2.78 -0.80 -9.17
N GLY A 262 2.27 0.35 -8.74
CA GLY A 262 2.39 1.59 -9.48
C GLY A 262 3.85 1.98 -9.69
N PHE A 263 4.21 2.35 -10.92
CA PHE A 263 5.59 2.69 -11.35
C PHE A 263 6.60 1.54 -11.20
N ARG A 264 6.12 0.32 -10.97
CA ARG A 264 7.00 -0.85 -10.74
C ARG A 264 6.95 -1.88 -11.85
N ILE A 265 5.76 -2.21 -12.35
CA ILE A 265 5.59 -3.22 -13.42
C ILE A 265 5.74 -2.55 -14.77
N GLU A 266 5.03 -1.45 -14.97
CA GLU A 266 5.11 -0.55 -16.12
C GLU A 266 5.09 0.89 -15.59
N TYR A 267 5.32 1.88 -16.46
CA TYR A 267 5.30 3.29 -16.08
C TYR A 267 3.90 3.72 -15.60
N GLY A 268 2.84 3.25 -16.26
CA GLY A 268 1.46 3.44 -15.83
C GLY A 268 0.94 2.37 -14.86
N GLY A 269 1.81 1.50 -14.33
CA GLY A 269 1.43 0.47 -13.38
C GLY A 269 0.68 -0.72 -13.99
N CYS A 270 -0.14 -1.38 -13.17
CA CYS A 270 -0.92 -2.53 -13.59
C CYS A 270 -2.04 -2.17 -14.57
N GLN A 271 -2.60 -0.97 -14.49
CA GLN A 271 -3.63 -0.53 -15.43
C GLN A 271 -3.09 -0.46 -16.87
N GLU A 272 -1.84 -0.03 -17.07
CA GLU A 272 -1.16 -0.07 -18.36
C GLU A 272 -0.82 -1.52 -18.75
N TYR A 273 -0.21 -2.29 -17.84
CA TYR A 273 0.24 -3.65 -18.10
C TYR A 273 -0.89 -4.59 -18.52
N TYR A 274 -2.06 -4.49 -17.85
CA TYR A 274 -3.24 -5.31 -18.16
C TYR A 274 -4.22 -4.63 -19.12
N ASN A 275 -3.99 -3.38 -19.50
CA ASN A 275 -4.90 -2.56 -20.32
C ASN A 275 -6.33 -2.55 -19.73
N ILE A 276 -6.45 -2.28 -18.43
CA ILE A 276 -7.71 -2.20 -17.68
C ILE A 276 -7.78 -0.87 -16.96
N GLU A 277 -8.86 -0.12 -17.16
CA GLU A 277 -9.11 1.15 -16.50
C GLU A 277 -9.99 0.97 -15.26
N PRO A 278 -9.43 1.09 -14.03
CA PRO A 278 -10.23 1.15 -12.81
C PRO A 278 -10.92 2.52 -12.68
N ASP A 279 -11.95 2.61 -11.84
CA ASP A 279 -12.62 3.88 -11.51
C ASP A 279 -11.79 4.74 -10.55
N LEU A 280 -11.06 4.08 -9.65
CA LEU A 280 -10.12 4.67 -8.70
C LEU A 280 -8.82 3.86 -8.67
N VAL A 281 -7.74 4.55 -8.36
CA VAL A 281 -6.43 3.94 -8.12
C VAL A 281 -5.75 4.59 -6.92
N THR A 282 -5.02 3.80 -6.12
CA THR A 282 -4.17 4.33 -5.05
C THR A 282 -2.71 4.06 -5.36
N TYR A 283 -1.87 5.08 -5.11
CA TYR A 283 -0.42 4.97 -5.21
C TYR A 283 0.25 5.34 -3.89
N GLY A 284 1.51 5.00 -3.77
CA GLY A 284 2.35 5.31 -2.62
C GLY A 284 3.79 4.89 -2.91
N LYS A 285 4.55 4.62 -1.86
CA LYS A 285 5.89 4.00 -1.95
C LYS A 285 6.78 4.63 -3.03
N ALA A 286 6.97 3.94 -4.18
CA ALA A 286 7.84 4.40 -5.28
C ALA A 286 7.48 5.81 -5.78
N ALA A 287 6.20 6.16 -5.81
CA ALA A 287 5.73 7.48 -6.25
C ALA A 287 6.28 8.66 -5.43
N GLY A 288 6.82 8.42 -4.24
CA GLY A 288 7.41 9.44 -3.37
C GLY A 288 8.94 9.51 -3.40
N GLY A 289 9.62 8.69 -4.21
CA GLY A 289 11.08 8.65 -4.22
C GLY A 289 11.70 8.29 -2.86
N GLY A 290 10.98 7.49 -2.04
CA GLY A 290 11.37 7.14 -0.67
C GLY A 290 10.80 8.07 0.41
N MET A 291 10.10 9.14 0.04
CA MET A 291 9.39 10.01 0.99
C MET A 291 7.98 9.47 1.31
N PRO A 292 7.44 9.81 2.51
CA PRO A 292 6.08 9.41 2.89
C PRO A 292 5.04 10.01 1.94
N ILE A 293 4.30 9.17 1.23
CA ILE A 293 3.26 9.58 0.29
C ILE A 293 2.14 8.55 0.24
N GLY A 294 0.94 9.03 0.05
CA GLY A 294 -0.21 8.31 -0.44
C GLY A 294 -0.93 9.17 -1.48
N ILE A 295 -1.55 8.54 -2.43
CA ILE A 295 -2.22 9.20 -3.55
C ILE A 295 -3.51 8.46 -3.82
N VAL A 296 -4.60 9.22 -3.92
CA VAL A 296 -5.85 8.76 -4.53
C VAL A 296 -5.95 9.43 -5.88
N ALA A 297 -6.21 8.65 -6.91
CA ALA A 297 -6.38 9.14 -8.25
C ALA A 297 -7.49 8.35 -8.98
N GLY A 298 -7.99 8.85 -10.08
CA GLY A 298 -9.04 8.16 -10.84
C GLY A 298 -9.83 9.08 -11.74
N SER A 299 -10.97 8.58 -12.19
CA SER A 299 -11.86 9.32 -13.07
C SER A 299 -12.40 10.59 -12.39
N LYS A 300 -12.45 11.69 -13.14
CA LYS A 300 -12.95 12.97 -12.65
C LYS A 300 -14.31 12.84 -11.95
N LYS A 301 -15.18 11.98 -12.48
CA LYS A 301 -16.52 11.76 -11.97
C LYS A 301 -16.50 11.30 -10.48
N VAL A 302 -15.63 10.38 -10.12
CA VAL A 302 -15.50 9.91 -8.73
C VAL A 302 -14.66 10.90 -7.91
N MET A 303 -13.61 11.47 -8.50
CA MET A 303 -12.73 12.43 -7.81
C MET A 303 -13.43 13.74 -7.44
N ASN A 304 -14.54 14.11 -8.08
CA ASN A 304 -15.40 15.23 -7.67
C ASN A 304 -15.89 15.14 -6.21
N THR A 305 -15.88 13.93 -5.59
CA THR A 305 -16.18 13.77 -4.16
C THR A 305 -15.16 14.47 -3.25
N PHE A 306 -13.97 14.77 -3.73
CA PHE A 306 -12.96 15.50 -2.94
C PHE A 306 -13.18 17.02 -2.94
N SER A 307 -13.79 17.56 -3.97
CA SER A 307 -14.07 19.00 -4.12
C SER A 307 -15.54 19.38 -3.93
N GLY A 308 -16.46 18.42 -4.06
CA GLY A 308 -17.89 18.67 -4.12
C GLY A 308 -18.33 19.31 -5.44
N ALA A 309 -17.53 19.18 -6.49
CA ALA A 309 -17.89 19.68 -7.81
C ALA A 309 -19.07 18.90 -8.41
N ASP A 310 -19.78 19.54 -9.33
CA ASP A 310 -20.93 18.97 -10.07
C ASP A 310 -21.99 18.34 -9.15
N ASP A 311 -22.30 19.01 -8.01
CA ASP A 311 -23.27 18.57 -6.99
C ASP A 311 -22.95 17.20 -6.38
N THR A 312 -21.71 16.70 -6.50
CA THR A 312 -21.25 15.47 -5.89
C THR A 312 -21.08 15.66 -4.37
N PRO A 313 -21.53 14.71 -3.51
CA PRO A 313 -21.35 14.83 -2.07
C PRO A 313 -19.86 14.94 -1.69
N ALA A 314 -19.47 16.04 -1.06
CA ALA A 314 -18.10 16.28 -0.65
C ALA A 314 -17.71 15.44 0.58
N ILE A 315 -16.53 14.84 0.54
CA ILE A 315 -15.92 14.17 1.70
C ILE A 315 -14.91 15.09 2.39
N PHE A 316 -14.72 14.89 3.68
CA PHE A 316 -13.59 15.49 4.38
C PHE A 316 -12.33 14.65 4.19
N ALA A 317 -11.35 15.19 3.49
CA ALA A 317 -10.07 14.56 3.19
C ALA A 317 -8.92 15.57 3.30
N GLY A 318 -7.72 15.08 3.56
CA GLY A 318 -6.51 15.88 3.69
C GLY A 318 -5.81 15.66 5.02
N GLY A 319 -4.68 16.31 5.19
CA GLY A 319 -3.86 16.28 6.39
C GLY A 319 -2.77 17.36 6.33
N THR A 320 -2.24 17.74 7.48
CA THR A 320 -1.25 18.83 7.60
C THR A 320 -0.07 18.72 6.64
N PHE A 321 0.40 17.50 6.38
CA PHE A 321 1.56 17.25 5.52
C PHE A 321 1.20 16.77 4.13
N SER A 322 -0.09 16.68 3.78
CA SER A 322 -0.52 16.26 2.44
C SER A 322 0.04 17.20 1.38
N GLY A 323 0.72 16.63 0.37
CA GLY A 323 1.32 17.40 -0.71
C GLY A 323 2.45 18.35 -0.26
N ASN A 324 3.17 18.02 0.81
CA ASN A 324 4.28 18.86 1.27
C ASN A 324 5.40 18.94 0.22
N PRO A 325 6.09 20.10 0.13
CA PRO A 325 7.07 20.34 -0.92
C PRO A 325 8.22 19.34 -0.98
N LEU A 326 8.66 18.83 0.17
CA LEU A 326 9.77 17.88 0.21
C LEU A 326 9.36 16.53 -0.40
N THR A 327 8.18 16.02 -0.05
CA THR A 327 7.65 14.78 -0.64
C THR A 327 7.38 14.94 -2.15
N MET A 328 6.82 16.08 -2.56
CA MET A 328 6.61 16.36 -3.99
C MET A 328 7.94 16.38 -4.75
N ALA A 329 8.97 17.02 -4.21
CA ALA A 329 10.31 17.01 -4.80
C ALA A 329 10.90 15.60 -4.92
N GLY A 330 10.69 14.74 -3.91
CA GLY A 330 11.11 13.34 -3.96
C GLY A 330 10.43 12.54 -5.07
N GLY A 331 9.13 12.74 -5.26
CA GLY A 331 8.35 12.07 -6.32
C GLY A 331 8.67 12.58 -7.73
N ILE A 332 9.00 13.87 -7.89
CA ILE A 332 9.38 14.48 -9.18
C ILE A 332 10.80 14.05 -9.59
N GLY A 333 11.74 13.93 -8.62
CA GLY A 333 13.14 13.57 -8.88
C GLY A 333 13.36 12.15 -9.31
#